data_ff75e3277c9ed6cc573cb47d17813f92
#
_entry.id   ff75e3277c9ed6cc573cb47d17813f92
#
_cell.length_a   1.000
_cell.length_b   1.000
_cell.length_c   1.000
_cell.angle_alpha   90.00
_cell.angle_beta   90.00
_cell.angle_gamma   90.00
#
_symmetry.space_group_name_H-M   'P 1'
#
loop_
_entity.id
_entity.type
_entity.pdbx_description
1 polymer ?
#
loop_
_entity_poly.entity_id
_entity_poly.type
_entity_poly.pdbx_seq_one_letter_code
_entity_poly.pdbx_strand_id
1 'polypeptide(L)'
;MTEVVVVTGYEVLAEVYEWLISDAKLPPAEFAASFDDVLNLLPSNAHVLDCSCGTGQLAVGLAGRGMQVVATDASEAMVRRTAELSEEFGASVRAVRANWEELPDHFQDNTFDMVFCVGNSLHHAAGATGRGAALESMSRLLRPGGRLVLTSRTWELVRARGSRLEISDRLVRRNGRDAVVVYRWEIARHWEEEHHIEIAIAQVDATGLVLVRSELLSCWPYRYEELEVELHRVGLQTELSTFDLEAENYMVVASKV
;
A
#
# COMPACT_ATOMS: atom_id res chain seq x y z
N MET A 1 -8.80 33.72 -5.58
CA MET A 1 -9.35 32.58 -4.81
C MET A 1 -8.88 31.34 -5.54
N THR A 2 -7.96 30.62 -4.95
CA THR A 2 -7.43 29.36 -5.53
C THR A 2 -8.46 28.29 -5.16
N GLU A 3 -9.13 27.74 -6.15
CA GLU A 3 -10.06 26.62 -5.98
C GLU A 3 -9.24 25.41 -5.54
N VAL A 4 -9.46 24.93 -4.32
CA VAL A 4 -8.85 23.70 -3.83
C VAL A 4 -9.68 22.54 -4.42
N VAL A 5 -9.20 21.96 -5.48
CA VAL A 5 -9.75 20.68 -5.98
C VAL A 5 -9.26 19.61 -5.01
N VAL A 6 -10.14 19.08 -4.18
CA VAL A 6 -9.86 17.90 -3.37
C VAL A 6 -9.88 16.70 -4.31
N VAL A 7 -8.71 16.27 -4.75
CA VAL A 7 -8.53 15.02 -5.48
C VAL A 7 -8.26 13.96 -4.40
N THR A 8 -9.04 12.91 -4.36
CA THR A 8 -8.87 11.80 -3.41
C THR A 8 -8.16 10.63 -4.11
N GLY A 9 -7.24 9.97 -3.41
CA GLY A 9 -6.72 8.69 -3.85
C GLY A 9 -5.33 8.67 -4.48
N TYR A 10 -4.40 9.48 -3.99
CA TYR A 10 -2.98 9.48 -4.42
C TYR A 10 -2.70 10.02 -5.84
N GLU A 11 -3.64 10.73 -6.44
CA GLU A 11 -3.44 11.29 -7.79
C GLU A 11 -2.37 12.41 -7.81
N VAL A 12 -2.35 13.26 -6.80
CA VAL A 12 -1.37 14.35 -6.67
C VAL A 12 -0.03 13.84 -6.17
N LEU A 13 -0.05 12.88 -5.24
CA LEU A 13 1.16 12.33 -4.64
C LEU A 13 1.91 11.37 -5.57
N ALA A 14 1.28 10.81 -6.60
CA ALA A 14 1.93 9.83 -7.47
C ALA A 14 3.26 10.35 -8.05
N GLU A 15 3.35 11.63 -8.44
CA GLU A 15 4.57 12.25 -8.98
C GLU A 15 5.72 12.35 -7.97
N VAL A 16 5.39 12.34 -6.67
CA VAL A 16 6.35 12.55 -5.58
C VAL A 16 6.31 11.41 -4.54
N TYR A 17 5.54 10.37 -4.79
CA TYR A 17 5.33 9.28 -3.83
C TYR A 17 6.63 8.58 -3.42
N GLU A 18 7.54 8.43 -4.36
CA GLU A 18 8.85 7.81 -4.10
C GLU A 18 9.66 8.55 -3.01
N TRP A 19 9.36 9.83 -2.73
CA TRP A 19 9.97 10.57 -1.63
C TRP A 19 9.54 10.06 -0.25
N LEU A 20 8.43 9.32 -0.17
CA LEU A 20 7.98 8.64 1.05
C LEU A 20 8.73 7.33 1.30
N ILE A 21 9.30 6.73 0.25
CA ILE A 21 10.01 5.46 0.32
C ILE A 21 11.45 5.72 0.78
N SER A 22 11.97 4.89 1.68
CA SER A 22 13.37 5.00 2.10
C SER A 22 14.33 4.63 0.95
N ASP A 23 15.51 5.26 0.91
CA ASP A 23 16.49 4.98 -0.14
C ASP A 23 16.89 3.51 -0.20
N ALA A 24 16.94 2.83 0.96
CA ALA A 24 17.21 1.40 1.05
C ALA A 24 16.12 0.52 0.41
N LYS A 25 14.87 1.00 0.33
CA LYS A 25 13.73 0.28 -0.24
C LYS A 25 13.29 0.83 -1.59
N LEU A 26 13.90 1.90 -2.07
CA LEU A 26 13.52 2.51 -3.35
C LEU A 26 13.80 1.60 -4.55
N PRO A 27 14.95 0.88 -4.62
CA PRO A 27 15.19 -0.07 -5.70
C PRO A 27 14.17 -1.22 -5.62
N PRO A 28 13.50 -1.60 -6.73
CA PRO A 28 12.50 -2.66 -6.73
C PRO A 28 12.98 -4.00 -6.14
N ALA A 29 14.22 -4.39 -6.43
CA ALA A 29 14.80 -5.63 -5.88
C ALA A 29 14.88 -5.61 -4.34
N GLU A 30 15.28 -4.48 -3.76
CA GLU A 30 15.40 -4.30 -2.32
C GLU A 30 14.03 -4.20 -1.65
N PHE A 31 13.05 -3.61 -2.34
CA PHE A 31 11.66 -3.60 -1.83
C PHE A 31 11.10 -5.02 -1.75
N ALA A 32 11.26 -5.80 -2.82
CA ALA A 32 10.82 -7.20 -2.85
C ALA A 32 11.59 -8.06 -1.82
N ALA A 33 12.87 -7.78 -1.56
CA ALA A 33 13.67 -8.50 -0.55
C ALA A 33 13.10 -8.36 0.87
N SER A 34 12.34 -7.29 1.15
CA SER A 34 11.63 -7.13 2.43
C SER A 34 10.60 -8.25 2.71
N PHE A 35 10.26 -9.05 1.70
CA PHE A 35 9.29 -10.14 1.78
C PHE A 35 9.91 -11.52 1.51
N ASP A 36 11.24 -11.67 1.58
CA ASP A 36 11.94 -12.92 1.25
C ASP A 36 11.41 -14.13 2.03
N ASP A 37 11.12 -13.96 3.31
CA ASP A 37 10.60 -15.04 4.17
C ASP A 37 9.27 -15.61 3.65
N VAL A 38 8.46 -14.77 2.99
CA VAL A 38 7.18 -15.18 2.41
C VAL A 38 7.34 -15.65 0.97
N LEU A 39 8.21 -14.98 0.20
CA LEU A 39 8.46 -15.30 -1.21
C LEU A 39 9.17 -16.65 -1.40
N ASN A 40 10.02 -17.06 -0.46
CA ASN A 40 10.70 -18.35 -0.48
C ASN A 40 9.73 -19.55 -0.40
N LEU A 41 8.45 -19.31 -0.08
CA LEU A 41 7.39 -20.34 -0.07
C LEU A 41 6.76 -20.54 -1.46
N LEU A 42 7.11 -19.71 -2.45
CA LEU A 42 6.51 -19.71 -3.78
C LEU A 42 7.43 -20.36 -4.83
N PRO A 43 6.85 -20.97 -5.88
CA PRO A 43 7.62 -21.35 -7.07
C PRO A 43 8.13 -20.09 -7.81
N SER A 44 9.24 -20.23 -8.53
CA SER A 44 9.88 -19.08 -9.23
C SER A 44 9.00 -18.43 -10.32
N ASN A 45 7.97 -19.14 -10.81
CA ASN A 45 7.02 -18.66 -11.81
C ASN A 45 5.63 -18.42 -11.23
N ALA A 46 5.53 -18.17 -9.93
CA ALA A 46 4.25 -17.93 -9.25
C ALA A 46 3.46 -16.77 -9.90
N HIS A 47 2.14 -16.91 -9.90
CA HIS A 47 1.22 -15.84 -10.29
C HIS A 47 0.92 -14.97 -9.07
N VAL A 48 1.27 -13.71 -9.15
CA VAL A 48 1.17 -12.77 -8.03
C VAL A 48 0.36 -11.55 -8.42
N LEU A 49 -0.53 -11.11 -7.54
CA LEU A 49 -1.24 -9.86 -7.62
C LEU A 49 -0.71 -8.90 -6.54
N ASP A 50 -0.27 -7.72 -6.94
CA ASP A 50 -0.08 -6.57 -6.05
C ASP A 50 -1.30 -5.66 -6.20
N CYS A 51 -2.22 -5.69 -5.24
CA CYS A 51 -3.53 -5.01 -5.36
C CYS A 51 -3.57 -3.61 -4.73
N SER A 52 -2.40 -3.06 -4.41
CA SER A 52 -2.18 -1.68 -3.96
C SER A 52 -0.78 -1.24 -4.37
N CYS A 53 -0.50 -1.34 -5.68
CA CYS A 53 0.86 -1.31 -6.20
C CYS A 53 1.57 0.05 -6.05
N GLY A 54 0.83 1.14 -5.84
CA GLY A 54 1.42 2.46 -5.77
C GLY A 54 2.29 2.74 -7.00
N THR A 55 3.55 3.13 -6.78
CA THR A 55 4.51 3.41 -7.86
C THR A 55 5.28 2.19 -8.37
N GLY A 56 4.91 0.97 -7.94
CA GLY A 56 5.31 -0.29 -8.58
C GLY A 56 6.57 -0.97 -8.05
N GLN A 57 7.19 -0.50 -6.96
CA GLN A 57 8.44 -1.06 -6.47
C GLN A 57 8.35 -2.56 -6.17
N LEU A 58 7.27 -3.00 -5.48
CA LEU A 58 7.07 -4.41 -5.21
C LEU A 58 6.83 -5.20 -6.49
N ALA A 59 5.87 -4.77 -7.30
CA ALA A 59 5.48 -5.46 -8.52
C ALA A 59 6.67 -5.66 -9.48
N VAL A 60 7.47 -4.62 -9.70
CA VAL A 60 8.68 -4.68 -10.55
C VAL A 60 9.75 -5.58 -9.93
N GLY A 61 9.95 -5.51 -8.61
CA GLY A 61 10.89 -6.38 -7.91
C GLY A 61 10.53 -7.86 -7.99
N LEU A 62 9.22 -8.20 -7.88
CA LEU A 62 8.71 -9.56 -8.03
C LEU A 62 8.87 -10.08 -9.48
N ALA A 63 8.56 -9.24 -10.47
CA ALA A 63 8.76 -9.59 -11.88
C ALA A 63 10.25 -9.83 -12.19
N GLY A 64 11.15 -9.05 -11.60
CA GLY A 64 12.60 -9.26 -11.69
C GLY A 64 13.09 -10.59 -11.11
N ARG A 65 12.29 -11.24 -10.27
CA ARG A 65 12.53 -12.59 -9.72
C ARG A 65 11.90 -13.72 -10.55
N GLY A 66 11.30 -13.38 -11.71
CA GLY A 66 10.71 -14.34 -12.64
C GLY A 66 9.26 -14.70 -12.34
N MET A 67 8.59 -14.01 -11.42
CA MET A 67 7.17 -14.20 -11.13
C MET A 67 6.30 -13.56 -12.22
N GLN A 68 5.09 -14.09 -12.43
CA GLN A 68 4.09 -13.50 -13.30
C GLN A 68 3.27 -12.50 -12.50
N VAL A 69 3.49 -11.21 -12.73
CA VAL A 69 2.96 -10.16 -11.87
C VAL A 69 1.86 -9.37 -12.56
N VAL A 70 0.74 -9.25 -11.85
CA VAL A 70 -0.29 -8.24 -12.10
C VAL A 70 -0.23 -7.22 -10.98
N ALA A 71 -0.31 -5.94 -11.33
CA ALA A 71 -0.32 -4.83 -10.40
C ALA A 71 -1.60 -4.01 -10.58
N THR A 72 -2.31 -3.72 -9.49
CA THR A 72 -3.49 -2.86 -9.54
C THR A 72 -3.44 -1.77 -8.49
N ASP A 73 -4.04 -0.63 -8.81
CA ASP A 73 -4.25 0.48 -7.90
C ASP A 73 -5.53 1.22 -8.29
N ALA A 74 -6.17 1.88 -7.34
CA ALA A 74 -7.34 2.71 -7.58
C ALA A 74 -6.98 3.99 -8.35
N SER A 75 -5.75 4.51 -8.15
CA SER A 75 -5.22 5.71 -8.79
C SER A 75 -4.66 5.39 -10.18
N GLU A 76 -5.18 6.07 -11.19
CA GLU A 76 -4.66 6.00 -12.56
C GLU A 76 -3.21 6.49 -12.65
N ALA A 77 -2.86 7.51 -11.86
CA ALA A 77 -1.50 8.05 -11.82
C ALA A 77 -0.50 7.04 -11.23
N MET A 78 -0.90 6.27 -10.21
CA MET A 78 -0.07 5.18 -9.65
C MET A 78 0.13 4.05 -10.65
N VAL A 79 -0.94 3.62 -11.34
CA VAL A 79 -0.87 2.59 -12.38
C VAL A 79 0.06 3.00 -13.51
N ARG A 80 -0.05 4.26 -13.97
CA ARG A 80 0.85 4.81 -14.99
C ARG A 80 2.31 4.79 -14.52
N ARG A 81 2.58 5.23 -13.27
CA ARG A 81 3.94 5.22 -12.74
C ARG A 81 4.50 3.80 -12.59
N THR A 82 3.66 2.83 -12.20
CA THR A 82 4.04 1.41 -12.16
C THR A 82 4.44 0.90 -13.56
N ALA A 83 3.69 1.27 -14.61
CA ALA A 83 4.04 0.89 -15.98
C ALA A 83 5.37 1.51 -16.43
N GLU A 84 5.58 2.80 -16.16
CA GLU A 84 6.85 3.50 -16.43
C GLU A 84 8.03 2.84 -15.72
N LEU A 85 7.88 2.53 -14.42
CA LEU A 85 8.93 1.85 -13.65
C LEU A 85 9.23 0.45 -14.20
N SER A 86 8.18 -0.28 -14.63
CA SER A 86 8.33 -1.58 -15.27
C SER A 86 9.17 -1.49 -16.56
N GLU A 87 8.93 -0.47 -17.39
CA GLU A 87 9.71 -0.21 -18.60
C GLU A 87 11.15 0.18 -18.25
N GLU A 88 11.38 1.07 -17.29
CA GLU A 88 12.70 1.50 -16.81
C GLU A 88 13.59 0.31 -16.41
N PHE A 89 13.01 -0.70 -15.78
CA PHE A 89 13.72 -1.91 -15.32
C PHE A 89 13.66 -3.08 -16.30
N GLY A 90 13.00 -2.93 -17.45
CA GLY A 90 12.81 -4.03 -18.42
C GLY A 90 12.03 -5.21 -17.84
N ALA A 91 11.17 -4.94 -16.85
CA ALA A 91 10.34 -5.95 -16.20
C ALA A 91 9.02 -6.13 -16.96
N SER A 92 8.37 -7.29 -16.81
CA SER A 92 7.06 -7.56 -17.40
C SER A 92 6.00 -7.55 -16.32
N VAL A 93 5.37 -6.38 -16.09
CA VAL A 93 4.27 -6.19 -15.16
C VAL A 93 3.02 -5.78 -15.92
N ARG A 94 1.91 -6.47 -15.70
CA ARG A 94 0.60 -6.04 -16.21
C ARG A 94 -0.03 -5.08 -15.19
N ALA A 95 0.04 -3.77 -15.45
CA ALA A 95 -0.57 -2.75 -14.62
C ALA A 95 -2.01 -2.46 -15.08
N VAL A 96 -2.97 -2.44 -14.14
CA VAL A 96 -4.40 -2.24 -14.41
C VAL A 96 -5.01 -1.34 -13.34
N ARG A 97 -5.75 -0.32 -13.74
CA ARG A 97 -6.52 0.46 -12.78
C ARG A 97 -7.74 -0.32 -12.32
N ALA A 98 -7.84 -0.59 -11.03
CA ALA A 98 -8.99 -1.24 -10.41
C ALA A 98 -9.05 -0.91 -8.91
N ASN A 99 -10.26 -0.66 -8.38
CA ASN A 99 -10.53 -0.72 -6.96
C ASN A 99 -10.60 -2.18 -6.49
N TRP A 100 -10.50 -2.44 -5.20
CA TRP A 100 -10.55 -3.82 -4.68
C TRP A 100 -11.85 -4.54 -4.99
N GLU A 101 -12.99 -3.82 -4.96
CA GLU A 101 -14.30 -4.38 -5.28
C GLU A 101 -14.45 -4.74 -6.77
N GLU A 102 -13.66 -4.09 -7.65
CA GLU A 102 -13.66 -4.33 -9.10
C GLU A 102 -12.74 -5.52 -9.50
N LEU A 103 -11.86 -5.99 -8.60
CA LEU A 103 -10.90 -7.06 -8.92
C LEU A 103 -11.55 -8.33 -9.50
N PRO A 104 -12.71 -8.83 -8.99
CA PRO A 104 -13.38 -9.99 -9.56
C PRO A 104 -13.92 -9.79 -10.98
N ASP A 105 -14.08 -8.54 -11.43
CA ASP A 105 -14.51 -8.22 -12.79
C ASP A 105 -13.33 -8.28 -13.79
N HIS A 106 -12.10 -8.12 -13.28
CA HIS A 106 -10.88 -8.13 -14.08
C HIS A 106 -10.18 -9.49 -14.11
N PHE A 107 -10.38 -10.32 -13.07
CA PHE A 107 -9.63 -11.56 -12.87
C PHE A 107 -10.55 -12.71 -12.47
N GLN A 108 -10.20 -13.92 -12.89
CA GLN A 108 -10.92 -15.13 -12.51
C GLN A 108 -10.62 -15.51 -11.06
N ASP A 109 -11.57 -16.14 -10.40
CA ASP A 109 -11.40 -16.73 -9.08
C ASP A 109 -10.28 -17.79 -9.11
N ASN A 110 -9.58 -17.97 -7.99
CA ASN A 110 -8.53 -18.96 -7.81
C ASN A 110 -7.36 -18.87 -8.83
N THR A 111 -6.97 -17.64 -9.19
CA THR A 111 -5.90 -17.40 -10.18
C THR A 111 -4.53 -17.25 -9.54
N PHE A 112 -4.44 -16.59 -8.39
CA PHE A 112 -3.17 -16.17 -7.84
C PHE A 112 -2.66 -17.09 -6.73
N ASP A 113 -1.34 -17.33 -6.75
CA ASP A 113 -0.61 -18.00 -5.68
C ASP A 113 -0.48 -17.12 -4.45
N MET A 114 -0.35 -15.80 -4.69
CA MET A 114 -0.21 -14.79 -3.65
C MET A 114 -0.84 -13.48 -4.08
N VAL A 115 -1.48 -12.82 -3.12
CA VAL A 115 -2.00 -11.44 -3.25
C VAL A 115 -1.30 -10.59 -2.21
N PHE A 116 -0.76 -9.45 -2.63
CA PHE A 116 -0.19 -8.43 -1.76
C PHE A 116 -1.14 -7.23 -1.66
N CYS A 117 -1.44 -6.81 -0.44
CA CYS A 117 -2.05 -5.53 -0.11
C CYS A 117 -1.13 -4.85 0.90
N VAL A 118 -0.09 -4.20 0.39
CA VAL A 118 1.01 -3.64 1.20
C VAL A 118 1.05 -2.11 1.15
N GLY A 119 2.00 -1.51 1.85
CA GLY A 119 2.05 -0.04 1.96
C GLY A 119 1.05 0.54 2.96
N ASN A 120 0.47 -0.30 3.82
CA ASN A 120 -0.57 0.09 4.78
C ASN A 120 -1.88 0.55 4.11
N SER A 121 -2.28 -0.07 2.99
CA SER A 121 -3.34 0.44 2.13
C SER A 121 -4.76 0.10 2.61
N LEU A 122 -4.96 -1.03 3.30
CA LEU A 122 -6.30 -1.55 3.62
C LEU A 122 -7.18 -0.58 4.43
N HIS A 123 -6.60 0.34 5.18
CA HIS A 123 -7.35 1.35 5.94
C HIS A 123 -8.03 2.42 5.05
N HIS A 124 -7.76 2.44 3.74
CA HIS A 124 -8.49 3.28 2.79
C HIS A 124 -9.83 2.68 2.37
N ALA A 125 -10.10 1.41 2.68
CA ALA A 125 -11.41 0.80 2.49
C ALA A 125 -12.43 1.44 3.44
N ALA A 126 -13.58 1.89 2.88
CA ALA A 126 -14.56 2.67 3.61
C ALA A 126 -15.28 1.85 4.71
N GLY A 127 -14.79 1.94 5.93
CA GLY A 127 -15.30 1.28 7.11
C GLY A 127 -15.21 -0.25 7.05
N ALA A 128 -15.87 -0.93 8.00
CA ALA A 128 -15.85 -2.40 8.07
C ALA A 128 -16.50 -3.07 6.85
N THR A 129 -17.51 -2.45 6.25
CA THR A 129 -18.18 -2.99 5.05
C THR A 129 -17.27 -2.97 3.84
N GLY A 130 -16.65 -1.84 3.53
CA GLY A 130 -15.70 -1.73 2.41
C GLY A 130 -14.47 -2.62 2.63
N ARG A 131 -13.95 -2.69 3.87
CA ARG A 131 -12.83 -3.57 4.21
C ARG A 131 -13.20 -5.05 4.04
N GLY A 132 -14.40 -5.45 4.46
CA GLY A 132 -14.89 -6.81 4.25
C GLY A 132 -15.01 -7.16 2.77
N ALA A 133 -15.55 -6.25 1.93
CA ALA A 133 -15.66 -6.45 0.48
C ALA A 133 -14.28 -6.55 -0.19
N ALA A 134 -13.31 -5.71 0.22
CA ALA A 134 -11.94 -5.78 -0.26
C ALA A 134 -11.27 -7.12 0.07
N LEU A 135 -11.38 -7.59 1.31
CA LEU A 135 -10.84 -8.87 1.76
C LEU A 135 -11.52 -10.07 1.05
N GLU A 136 -12.84 -9.99 0.83
CA GLU A 136 -13.56 -11.01 0.07
C GLU A 136 -13.05 -11.11 -1.36
N SER A 137 -12.87 -9.97 -2.04
CA SER A 137 -12.32 -9.93 -3.40
C SER A 137 -10.92 -10.54 -3.45
N MET A 138 -10.03 -10.15 -2.53
CA MET A 138 -8.67 -10.71 -2.44
C MET A 138 -8.69 -12.23 -2.19
N SER A 139 -9.55 -12.70 -1.27
CA SER A 139 -9.69 -14.12 -0.98
C SER A 139 -10.21 -14.92 -2.18
N ARG A 140 -11.22 -14.39 -2.89
CA ARG A 140 -11.75 -15.05 -4.10
C ARG A 140 -10.68 -15.29 -5.15
N LEU A 141 -9.80 -14.33 -5.36
CA LEU A 141 -8.74 -14.41 -6.36
C LEU A 141 -7.62 -15.38 -6.01
N LEU A 142 -7.39 -15.64 -4.73
CA LEU A 142 -6.43 -16.64 -4.26
C LEU A 142 -6.90 -18.05 -4.61
N ARG A 143 -6.00 -18.87 -5.11
CA ARG A 143 -6.23 -20.33 -5.22
C ARG A 143 -6.28 -20.98 -3.85
N PRO A 144 -6.87 -22.18 -3.70
CA PRO A 144 -6.76 -22.94 -2.45
C PRO A 144 -5.29 -23.11 -2.02
N GLY A 145 -4.97 -22.81 -0.77
CA GLY A 145 -3.60 -22.74 -0.25
C GLY A 145 -2.78 -21.52 -0.69
N GLY A 146 -3.34 -20.61 -1.49
CA GLY A 146 -2.72 -19.31 -1.80
C GLY A 146 -2.72 -18.39 -0.59
N ARG A 147 -1.86 -17.37 -0.60
CA ARG A 147 -1.63 -16.48 0.56
C ARG A 147 -1.91 -15.03 0.27
N LEU A 148 -2.56 -14.38 1.22
CA LEU A 148 -2.66 -12.92 1.30
C LEU A 148 -1.55 -12.38 2.21
N VAL A 149 -0.82 -11.39 1.74
CA VAL A 149 0.17 -10.63 2.52
C VAL A 149 -0.35 -9.22 2.71
N LEU A 150 -0.60 -8.84 3.95
CA LEU A 150 -1.05 -7.51 4.34
C LEU A 150 0.02 -6.80 5.15
N THR A 151 0.23 -5.50 4.92
CA THR A 151 0.90 -4.64 5.89
C THR A 151 -0.04 -3.56 6.36
N SER A 152 0.01 -3.25 7.64
CA SER A 152 -0.83 -2.23 8.26
C SER A 152 -0.06 -1.43 9.32
N ARG A 153 -0.54 -0.23 9.55
CA ARG A 153 -0.17 0.53 10.76
C ARG A 153 -0.80 -0.10 11.98
N THR A 154 -0.11 -0.03 13.10
CA THR A 154 -0.71 -0.31 14.41
C THR A 154 -1.62 0.85 14.80
N TRP A 155 -2.89 0.75 14.38
CA TRP A 155 -3.85 1.84 14.56
C TRP A 155 -4.15 2.13 16.03
N GLU A 156 -4.00 1.15 16.90
CA GLU A 156 -4.04 1.32 18.36
C GLU A 156 -3.03 2.36 18.81
N LEU A 157 -1.78 2.25 18.32
CA LEU A 157 -0.71 3.19 18.61
C LEU A 157 -0.95 4.57 17.98
N VAL A 158 -1.39 4.60 16.70
CA VAL A 158 -1.72 5.85 15.99
C VAL A 158 -2.79 6.63 16.74
N ARG A 159 -3.85 5.96 17.18
CA ARG A 159 -4.96 6.57 17.92
C ARG A 159 -4.55 7.01 19.32
N ALA A 160 -3.70 6.24 20.02
CA ALA A 160 -3.16 6.62 21.32
C ALA A 160 -2.35 7.93 21.25
N ARG A 161 -1.64 8.17 20.13
CA ARG A 161 -0.91 9.42 19.88
C ARG A 161 -1.82 10.60 19.54
N GLY A 162 -3.05 10.35 19.09
CA GLY A 162 -4.06 11.36 18.75
C GLY A 162 -3.74 12.21 17.53
N SER A 163 -4.55 13.26 17.34
CA SER A 163 -4.36 14.24 16.27
C SER A 163 -3.07 15.04 16.48
N ARG A 164 -2.25 15.15 15.43
CA ARG A 164 -0.93 15.77 15.53
C ARG A 164 -0.37 16.21 14.19
N LEU A 165 0.61 17.08 14.24
CA LEU A 165 1.53 17.35 13.14
C LEU A 165 2.84 16.59 13.41
N GLU A 166 3.32 15.91 12.39
CA GLU A 166 4.54 15.10 12.47
C GLU A 166 5.43 15.43 11.26
N ILE A 167 6.67 15.77 11.51
CA ILE A 167 7.65 16.04 10.46
C ILE A 167 8.60 14.84 10.44
N SER A 168 8.81 14.26 9.26
CA SER A 168 9.80 13.20 9.12
C SER A 168 11.18 13.72 9.57
N ASP A 169 11.85 12.98 10.44
CA ASP A 169 13.21 13.27 10.90
C ASP A 169 14.26 12.98 9.81
N ARG A 170 13.83 12.42 8.68
CA ARG A 170 14.67 12.05 7.56
C ARG A 170 14.66 13.13 6.48
N LEU A 171 15.84 13.72 6.22
CA LEU A 171 16.06 14.51 5.01
C LEU A 171 16.22 13.56 3.81
N VAL A 172 15.36 13.69 2.82
CA VAL A 172 15.44 12.92 1.58
C VAL A 172 16.09 13.80 0.51
N ARG A 173 17.11 13.29 -0.17
CA ARG A 173 17.79 13.98 -1.27
C ARG A 173 17.68 13.16 -2.55
N ARG A 174 17.07 13.74 -3.60
CA ARG A 174 16.90 13.08 -4.91
C ARG A 174 17.00 14.11 -6.03
N ASN A 175 17.70 13.77 -7.10
CA ASN A 175 17.78 14.60 -8.31
C ASN A 175 18.17 16.05 -8.03
N GLY A 176 19.10 16.28 -7.09
CA GLY A 176 19.59 17.60 -6.71
C GLY A 176 18.61 18.46 -5.89
N ARG A 177 17.52 17.86 -5.39
CA ARG A 177 16.57 18.50 -4.48
C ARG A 177 16.59 17.84 -3.12
N ASP A 178 16.39 18.64 -2.09
CA ASP A 178 16.12 18.18 -0.73
C ASP A 178 14.62 18.22 -0.48
N ALA A 179 14.07 17.25 0.28
CA ALA A 179 12.67 17.28 0.65
C ALA A 179 12.44 16.93 2.12
N VAL A 180 11.39 17.54 2.66
CA VAL A 180 10.84 17.24 3.99
C VAL A 180 9.42 16.73 3.79
N VAL A 181 9.07 15.68 4.52
CA VAL A 181 7.72 15.12 4.56
C VAL A 181 7.04 15.53 5.86
N VAL A 182 5.82 16.02 5.72
CA VAL A 182 4.97 16.43 6.85
C VAL A 182 3.68 15.61 6.81
N TYR A 183 3.31 15.06 7.94
CA TYR A 183 2.03 14.37 8.14
C TYR A 183 1.16 15.17 9.08
N ARG A 184 -0.07 15.46 8.69
CA ARG A 184 -1.11 15.99 9.56
C ARG A 184 -2.13 14.89 9.81
N TRP A 185 -2.23 14.45 11.04
CA TRP A 185 -3.14 13.42 11.48
C TRP A 185 -4.38 14.06 12.11
N GLU A 186 -5.53 13.75 11.60
CA GLU A 186 -6.82 14.08 12.20
C GLU A 186 -7.50 12.79 12.64
N ILE A 187 -7.42 12.52 13.93
CA ILE A 187 -7.92 11.29 14.54
C ILE A 187 -9.31 11.58 15.11
N ALA A 188 -10.33 10.97 14.54
CA ALA A 188 -11.71 11.07 15.01
C ALA A 188 -11.89 10.40 16.38
N ARG A 189 -12.98 10.74 17.08
CA ARG A 189 -13.24 10.26 18.43
C ARG A 189 -13.49 8.75 18.49
N HIS A 190 -14.27 8.22 17.57
CA HIS A 190 -14.65 6.81 17.53
C HIS A 190 -13.90 6.05 16.45
N TRP A 191 -13.75 4.74 16.60
CA TRP A 191 -13.03 3.87 15.67
C TRP A 191 -13.70 3.76 14.31
N GLU A 192 -15.02 3.80 14.30
CA GLU A 192 -15.84 3.62 13.12
C GLU A 192 -15.96 4.88 12.24
N GLU A 193 -15.50 6.01 12.78
CA GLU A 193 -15.51 7.30 12.08
C GLU A 193 -14.34 7.38 11.09
N GLU A 194 -14.53 8.17 10.06
CA GLU A 194 -13.48 8.51 9.11
C GLU A 194 -12.41 9.37 9.79
N HIS A 195 -11.16 8.98 9.60
CA HIS A 195 -9.97 9.70 10.01
C HIS A 195 -9.30 10.29 8.77
N HIS A 196 -8.44 11.28 8.96
CA HIS A 196 -7.71 11.87 7.85
C HIS A 196 -6.20 11.89 8.10
N ILE A 197 -5.46 11.68 7.02
CA ILE A 197 -4.01 11.89 6.97
C ILE A 197 -3.75 12.83 5.82
N GLU A 198 -3.26 14.03 6.10
CA GLU A 198 -2.69 14.87 5.04
C GLU A 198 -1.19 14.61 4.97
N ILE A 199 -0.71 14.28 3.77
CA ILE A 199 0.70 14.08 3.49
C ILE A 199 1.15 15.24 2.62
N ALA A 200 2.14 16.01 3.09
CA ALA A 200 2.75 17.08 2.33
C ALA A 200 4.24 16.82 2.13
N ILE A 201 4.71 16.97 0.90
CA ILE A 201 6.12 16.86 0.52
C ILE A 201 6.58 18.22 0.03
N ALA A 202 7.49 18.84 0.78
CA ALA A 202 8.11 20.09 0.44
C ALA A 202 9.51 19.85 -0.11
N GLN A 203 9.71 20.10 -1.40
CA GLN A 203 10.99 19.93 -2.10
C GLN A 203 11.67 21.31 -2.23
N VAL A 204 12.97 21.36 -1.97
CA VAL A 204 13.79 22.58 -2.10
C VAL A 204 14.90 22.29 -3.10
N ASP A 205 15.00 23.10 -4.14
CA ASP A 205 16.09 23.01 -5.12
C ASP A 205 17.32 23.88 -4.73
N ALA A 206 18.39 23.78 -5.52
CA ALA A 206 19.62 24.53 -5.29
C ALA A 206 19.45 26.07 -5.39
N THR A 207 18.35 26.56 -5.96
CA THR A 207 18.05 28.00 -6.06
C THR A 207 17.24 28.50 -4.86
N GLY A 208 16.79 27.60 -3.97
CA GLY A 208 15.90 27.88 -2.85
C GLY A 208 14.43 27.92 -3.24
N LEU A 209 14.06 27.51 -4.47
CA LEU A 209 12.65 27.36 -4.85
C LEU A 209 12.04 26.21 -4.08
N VAL A 210 10.89 26.47 -3.45
CA VAL A 210 10.14 25.45 -2.70
C VAL A 210 8.94 25.01 -3.53
N LEU A 211 8.84 23.72 -3.81
CA LEU A 211 7.69 23.07 -4.41
C LEU A 211 7.00 22.18 -3.39
N VAL A 212 5.73 22.42 -3.13
CA VAL A 212 4.94 21.59 -2.21
C VAL A 212 3.88 20.81 -2.98
N ARG A 213 3.78 19.52 -2.66
CA ARG A 213 2.68 18.66 -3.06
C ARG A 213 2.04 18.12 -1.79
N SER A 214 0.72 18.20 -1.69
CA SER A 214 -0.01 17.63 -0.57
C SER A 214 -1.31 17.00 -1.03
N GLU A 215 -1.74 15.98 -0.29
CA GLU A 215 -3.00 15.31 -0.50
C GLU A 215 -3.60 14.89 0.84
N LEU A 216 -4.91 15.08 0.98
CA LEU A 216 -5.69 14.63 2.13
C LEU A 216 -6.27 13.26 1.83
N LEU A 217 -5.94 12.29 2.65
CA LEU A 217 -6.34 10.91 2.50
C LEU A 217 -7.33 10.51 3.58
N SER A 218 -8.42 9.89 3.17
CA SER A 218 -9.41 9.30 4.05
C SER A 218 -8.94 7.94 4.57
N CYS A 219 -9.15 7.70 5.86
CA CYS A 219 -8.73 6.49 6.53
C CYS A 219 -9.83 5.98 7.46
N TRP A 220 -10.09 4.68 7.42
CA TRP A 220 -10.97 3.98 8.35
C TRP A 220 -10.14 2.96 9.13
N PRO A 221 -9.66 3.34 10.31
CA PRO A 221 -8.84 2.47 11.13
C PRO A 221 -9.62 1.25 11.61
N TYR A 222 -8.87 0.23 11.99
CA TYR A 222 -9.38 -1.01 12.56
C TYR A 222 -8.39 -1.56 13.56
N ARG A 223 -8.90 -2.32 14.53
CA ARG A 223 -8.06 -3.03 15.48
C ARG A 223 -7.51 -4.31 14.86
N TYR A 224 -6.38 -4.74 15.32
CA TYR A 224 -5.81 -6.01 14.88
C TYR A 224 -6.79 -7.18 15.06
N GLU A 225 -7.47 -7.23 16.19
CA GLU A 225 -8.46 -8.27 16.50
C GLU A 225 -9.66 -8.26 15.52
N GLU A 226 -10.07 -7.09 15.05
CA GLU A 226 -11.11 -6.94 14.02
C GLU A 226 -10.64 -7.50 12.68
N LEU A 227 -9.39 -7.23 12.29
CA LEU A 227 -8.77 -7.77 11.09
C LEU A 227 -8.74 -9.30 11.12
N GLU A 228 -8.33 -9.92 12.23
CA GLU A 228 -8.32 -11.37 12.39
C GLU A 228 -9.70 -12.00 12.19
N VAL A 229 -10.74 -11.39 12.77
CA VAL A 229 -12.12 -11.85 12.61
C VAL A 229 -12.58 -11.72 11.15
N GLU A 230 -12.23 -10.64 10.49
CA GLU A 230 -12.62 -10.39 9.10
C GLU A 230 -11.89 -11.33 8.13
N LEU A 231 -10.60 -11.59 8.32
CA LEU A 231 -9.84 -12.57 7.55
C LEU A 231 -10.48 -13.97 7.66
N HIS A 232 -10.78 -14.40 8.88
CA HIS A 232 -11.42 -15.70 9.10
C HIS A 232 -12.81 -15.79 8.42
N ARG A 233 -13.58 -14.70 8.44
CA ARG A 233 -14.91 -14.64 7.82
C ARG A 233 -14.88 -14.84 6.31
N VAL A 234 -13.80 -14.43 5.64
CA VAL A 234 -13.61 -14.61 4.19
C VAL A 234 -12.81 -15.86 3.84
N GLY A 235 -12.64 -16.80 4.79
CA GLY A 235 -11.95 -18.08 4.56
C GLY A 235 -10.43 -17.98 4.52
N LEU A 236 -9.86 -16.97 5.16
CA LEU A 236 -8.42 -16.80 5.31
C LEU A 236 -8.02 -17.09 6.76
N GLN A 237 -6.97 -17.89 6.92
CA GLN A 237 -6.40 -18.24 8.22
C GLN A 237 -5.01 -17.63 8.37
N THR A 238 -4.79 -16.83 9.41
CA THR A 238 -3.49 -16.23 9.70
C THR A 238 -2.45 -17.32 10.01
N GLU A 239 -1.37 -17.33 9.25
CA GLU A 239 -0.19 -18.20 9.44
C GLU A 239 0.95 -17.47 10.18
N LEU A 240 1.10 -16.18 9.91
CA LEU A 240 2.14 -15.34 10.49
C LEU A 240 1.58 -13.95 10.77
N SER A 241 1.92 -13.41 11.93
CA SER A 241 1.71 -12.01 12.27
C SER A 241 2.91 -11.44 12.99
N THR A 242 3.29 -10.22 12.64
CA THR A 242 4.30 -9.44 13.36
C THR A 242 3.66 -8.33 14.20
N PHE A 243 2.36 -8.45 14.51
CA PHE A 243 1.66 -7.45 15.30
C PHE A 243 2.26 -7.31 16.69
N ASP A 244 2.55 -6.05 17.01
CA ASP A 244 3.01 -5.62 18.32
C ASP A 244 2.44 -4.21 18.58
N LEU A 245 1.88 -3.99 19.76
CA LEU A 245 1.32 -2.71 20.16
C LEU A 245 2.35 -1.57 20.25
N GLU A 246 3.63 -1.90 20.36
CA GLU A 246 4.72 -0.93 20.43
C GLU A 246 5.34 -0.66 19.03
N ALA A 247 5.08 -1.53 18.06
CA ALA A 247 5.57 -1.37 16.68
C ALA A 247 4.65 -0.44 15.88
N GLU A 248 5.21 0.39 15.01
CA GLU A 248 4.43 1.33 14.18
C GLU A 248 3.64 0.64 13.06
N ASN A 249 4.15 -0.49 12.58
CA ASN A 249 3.56 -1.25 11.49
C ASN A 249 3.74 -2.74 11.76
N TYR A 250 2.85 -3.53 11.19
CA TYR A 250 2.91 -4.98 11.23
C TYR A 250 2.60 -5.60 9.86
N MET A 251 2.95 -6.87 9.71
CA MET A 251 2.60 -7.70 8.57
C MET A 251 1.76 -8.88 9.03
N VAL A 252 0.78 -9.25 8.22
CA VAL A 252 -0.01 -10.47 8.36
C VAL A 252 0.14 -11.29 7.08
N VAL A 253 0.36 -12.60 7.23
CA VAL A 253 0.27 -13.57 6.15
C VAL A 253 -0.86 -14.52 6.49
N ALA A 254 -1.86 -14.62 5.62
CA ALA A 254 -3.00 -15.48 5.81
C ALA A 254 -3.21 -16.39 4.59
N SER A 255 -3.46 -17.68 4.81
CA SER A 255 -3.69 -18.65 3.75
C SER A 255 -5.18 -18.91 3.52
N LYS A 256 -5.55 -19.15 2.26
CA LYS A 256 -6.89 -19.58 1.88
C LYS A 256 -7.06 -21.05 2.21
N VAL A 257 -8.04 -21.35 3.06
CA VAL A 257 -8.42 -22.70 3.49
C VAL A 257 -9.29 -23.41 2.46
#